data_be7f25b60bdc94d4f02c2c59279cc2b8
#
_entry.id   be7f25b60bdc94d4f02c2c59279cc2b8
#
_cell.length_a   1.000
_cell.length_b   1.000
_cell.length_c   1.000
_cell.angle_alpha   90.00
_cell.angle_beta   90.00
_cell.angle_gamma   90.00
#
_symmetry.space_group_name_H-M   'P 1'
#
loop_
_entity.id
_entity.type
_entity.pdbx_description
1 polymer ?
#
loop_
_entity_poly.entity_id
_entity_poly.type
_entity_poly.pdbx_seq_one_letter_code
_entity_poly.pdbx_strand_id
1 'polypeptide(L)'
;MSLRRPNGFISAGYDPLEVPNAPTIGTASIASSTSVSVTFTAPANVGGSAITGYVATARKTSDGTTISGTGSSSPVTISGLTLGVAYTATVAAVNSFGLGVSSAASNSVTPAEFELYSWGNNYAGSLGLGDTANRSSPVQVGALTTWSNIAAGRASVATKTDGTLWAWGRNAEGQLGLNNTANRSSPIQVGALTAWAQVTSGGNFCFAIKTDGTMWSWGGNSYGQLGFSDTVERSSPVQVGALTTWSQISAGNYFTVAIKTNGTLWSWGKNNYGNLGNGNTDARSSPVQVGALTTWYQVVTGNNHTVATKTDGTLWVWGRNIEGQLGLSDTFSRYSPVQVGALTTWSQISAGGSGFTAAITTAGALWIWGRNNGGQLGLNDTVSRSSPVQVGALTTWSKVANAESHILAAKTDGTLWSWGSNSYGKLGLGDTDNRSSPVQVGALTTWSTLPKMPTSGFSLAISS
;
A
#
# COMPACT_ATOMS: atom_id res chain seq x y z
N MET A 1 -30.78 -43.47 56.06
CA MET A 1 -30.18 -44.20 54.92
C MET A 1 -29.52 -43.14 54.04
N SER A 2 -28.20 -43.06 54.15
CA SER A 2 -27.40 -42.08 53.37
C SER A 2 -27.07 -42.67 52.03
N LEU A 3 -27.57 -42.05 50.95
CA LEU A 3 -27.18 -42.40 49.59
C LEU A 3 -25.81 -41.79 49.25
N ARG A 4 -24.77 -42.59 49.31
CA ARG A 4 -23.46 -42.29 48.76
C ARG A 4 -23.61 -42.18 47.22
N ARG A 5 -23.29 -41.00 46.65
CA ARG A 5 -23.03 -40.88 45.20
C ARG A 5 -21.71 -41.58 44.89
N PRO A 6 -21.65 -42.42 43.86
CA PRO A 6 -20.37 -42.97 43.42
C PRO A 6 -19.51 -41.82 42.83
N ASN A 7 -18.26 -41.74 43.27
CA ASN A 7 -17.23 -40.93 42.63
C ASN A 7 -16.96 -41.49 41.23
N GLY A 8 -17.66 -40.95 40.22
CA GLY A 8 -17.29 -41.16 38.84
C GLY A 8 -16.05 -40.31 38.52
N PHE A 9 -14.97 -40.96 38.11
CA PHE A 9 -13.86 -40.27 37.47
C PHE A 9 -14.37 -39.57 36.20
N ILE A 10 -14.35 -38.23 36.17
CA ILE A 10 -14.53 -37.50 34.94
C ILE A 10 -13.26 -37.70 34.13
N SER A 11 -13.36 -38.38 32.99
CA SER A 11 -12.21 -38.57 32.08
C SER A 11 -11.68 -37.19 31.65
N ALA A 12 -10.36 -37.06 31.47
CA ALA A 12 -9.71 -35.89 30.93
C ALA A 12 -10.15 -35.72 29.45
N GLY A 13 -11.33 -35.10 29.24
CA GLY A 13 -11.98 -34.94 27.92
C GLY A 13 -13.47 -34.74 27.99
N TYR A 14 -14.07 -34.69 29.22
CA TYR A 14 -15.47 -34.32 29.37
C TYR A 14 -15.60 -32.79 29.25
N ASP A 15 -16.01 -32.35 28.10
CA ASP A 15 -16.38 -30.96 27.85
C ASP A 15 -17.85 -30.75 28.28
N PRO A 16 -18.14 -29.92 29.31
CA PRO A 16 -19.50 -29.75 29.78
C PRO A 16 -20.39 -29.19 28.66
N LEU A 17 -21.66 -29.56 28.65
CA LEU A 17 -22.67 -29.03 27.73
C LEU A 17 -23.01 -27.59 28.10
N GLU A 18 -22.20 -26.66 27.66
CA GLU A 18 -22.22 -25.24 27.97
C GLU A 18 -22.10 -24.37 26.71
N VAL A 19 -22.30 -23.10 26.85
CA VAL A 19 -22.00 -22.11 25.79
C VAL A 19 -20.47 -21.99 25.59
N PRO A 20 -19.98 -21.58 24.40
CA PRO A 20 -18.56 -21.43 24.16
C PRO A 20 -17.88 -20.37 25.03
N ASN A 21 -16.61 -20.56 25.31
CA ASN A 21 -15.77 -19.52 25.89
C ASN A 21 -15.60 -18.31 24.95
N ALA A 22 -15.03 -17.23 25.46
CA ALA A 22 -14.78 -16.02 24.68
C ALA A 22 -13.74 -16.27 23.56
N PRO A 23 -14.01 -15.83 22.31
CA PRO A 23 -12.99 -15.74 21.27
C PRO A 23 -11.86 -14.79 21.68
N THR A 24 -10.65 -14.98 21.13
CA THR A 24 -9.59 -13.99 21.25
C THR A 24 -9.77 -12.93 20.19
N ILE A 25 -9.99 -11.68 20.62
CA ILE A 25 -10.19 -10.53 19.72
C ILE A 25 -8.93 -10.23 18.92
N GLY A 26 -9.09 -9.95 17.64
CA GLY A 26 -8.08 -9.38 16.75
C GLY A 26 -8.30 -7.88 16.56
N THR A 27 -8.20 -7.42 15.31
CA THR A 27 -8.34 -6.00 14.95
C THR A 27 -9.71 -5.73 14.34
N ALA A 28 -10.30 -4.56 14.69
CA ALA A 28 -11.39 -3.96 13.95
C ALA A 28 -10.83 -3.00 12.88
N SER A 29 -11.33 -3.10 11.66
CA SER A 29 -10.94 -2.26 10.52
C SER A 29 -12.17 -1.76 9.76
N ILE A 30 -12.03 -0.63 9.05
CA ILE A 30 -13.12 -0.09 8.23
C ILE A 30 -13.36 -1.03 7.04
N ALA A 31 -14.60 -1.45 6.84
CA ALA A 31 -15.04 -2.21 5.68
C ALA A 31 -15.77 -1.33 4.65
N SER A 32 -16.51 -0.32 5.12
CA SER A 32 -17.13 0.73 4.29
C SER A 32 -17.45 1.96 5.13
N SER A 33 -18.06 2.99 4.54
CA SER A 33 -18.56 4.18 5.23
C SER A 33 -19.56 3.90 6.36
N THR A 34 -20.18 2.72 6.37
CA THR A 34 -21.18 2.32 7.36
C THR A 34 -20.97 0.92 7.92
N SER A 35 -19.79 0.33 7.74
CA SER A 35 -19.48 -1.01 8.24
C SER A 35 -18.03 -1.16 8.68
N VAL A 36 -17.82 -2.07 9.64
CA VAL A 36 -16.50 -2.49 10.11
C VAL A 36 -16.37 -4.00 10.06
N SER A 37 -15.15 -4.48 9.81
CA SER A 37 -14.77 -5.89 9.83
C SER A 37 -13.95 -6.19 11.06
N VAL A 38 -14.29 -7.26 11.79
CA VAL A 38 -13.65 -7.62 13.06
C VAL A 38 -13.02 -9.00 12.92
N THR A 39 -11.70 -9.08 13.07
CA THR A 39 -10.96 -10.35 13.09
C THR A 39 -10.89 -10.92 14.51
N PHE A 40 -10.82 -12.24 14.63
CA PHE A 40 -10.69 -12.94 15.92
C PHE A 40 -10.19 -14.37 15.70
N THR A 41 -9.74 -15.01 16.78
CA THR A 41 -9.45 -16.45 16.84
C THR A 41 -10.56 -17.13 17.62
N ALA A 42 -11.05 -18.27 17.12
CA ALA A 42 -12.07 -19.07 17.76
C ALA A 42 -11.62 -19.52 19.18
N PRO A 43 -12.55 -19.68 20.14
CA PRO A 43 -12.20 -20.19 21.46
C PRO A 43 -11.77 -21.67 21.41
N ALA A 44 -10.81 -22.05 22.25
CA ALA A 44 -10.37 -23.44 22.35
C ALA A 44 -11.44 -24.35 23.01
N ASN A 45 -12.17 -23.83 24.01
CA ASN A 45 -13.31 -24.52 24.61
C ASN A 45 -14.61 -24.08 23.91
N VAL A 46 -15.23 -25.02 23.22
CA VAL A 46 -16.47 -24.81 22.43
C VAL A 46 -17.75 -25.17 23.21
N GLY A 47 -17.65 -25.56 24.49
CA GLY A 47 -18.80 -25.88 25.36
C GLY A 47 -19.45 -27.23 25.06
N GLY A 48 -18.70 -28.24 24.57
CA GLY A 48 -19.19 -29.58 24.31
C GLY A 48 -20.08 -29.73 23.06
N SER A 49 -20.25 -28.66 22.25
CA SER A 49 -20.92 -28.67 20.95
C SER A 49 -20.18 -27.79 19.98
N ALA A 50 -20.19 -28.17 18.69
CA ALA A 50 -19.53 -27.41 17.63
C ALA A 50 -20.06 -25.98 17.55
N ILE A 51 -19.17 -25.01 17.28
CA ILE A 51 -19.53 -23.64 17.01
C ILE A 51 -20.33 -23.57 15.71
N THR A 52 -21.51 -22.96 15.76
CA THR A 52 -22.42 -22.77 14.61
C THR A 52 -22.30 -21.39 13.99
N GLY A 53 -21.69 -20.43 14.71
CA GLY A 53 -21.50 -19.06 14.21
C GLY A 53 -20.90 -18.13 15.24
N TYR A 54 -20.81 -16.86 14.89
CA TYR A 54 -20.30 -15.79 15.72
C TYR A 54 -21.19 -14.57 15.65
N VAL A 55 -21.32 -13.84 16.75
CA VAL A 55 -21.96 -12.53 16.84
C VAL A 55 -20.87 -11.50 17.18
N ALA A 56 -20.66 -10.54 16.29
CA ALA A 56 -19.82 -9.39 16.55
C ALA A 56 -20.70 -8.19 16.88
N THR A 57 -20.39 -7.46 17.95
CA THR A 57 -21.15 -6.32 18.44
C THR A 57 -20.27 -5.07 18.50
N ALA A 58 -20.58 -4.08 17.66
CA ALA A 58 -19.98 -2.74 17.72
C ALA A 58 -20.69 -1.92 18.78
N ARG A 59 -19.91 -1.28 19.64
CA ARG A 59 -20.39 -0.38 20.68
C ARG A 59 -19.87 1.03 20.42
N LYS A 60 -20.76 1.99 20.25
CA LYS A 60 -20.46 3.40 20.10
C LYS A 60 -19.73 3.93 21.35
N THR A 61 -18.60 4.60 21.15
CA THR A 61 -17.76 5.02 22.28
C THR A 61 -18.35 6.18 23.07
N SER A 62 -19.23 7.00 22.45
CA SER A 62 -19.79 8.20 23.06
C SER A 62 -21.01 7.93 23.99
N ASP A 63 -21.87 6.96 23.65
CA ASP A 63 -23.14 6.74 24.38
C ASP A 63 -23.40 5.25 24.70
N GLY A 64 -22.52 4.36 24.22
CA GLY A 64 -22.63 2.92 24.48
C GLY A 64 -23.67 2.18 23.66
N THR A 65 -24.38 2.82 22.72
CA THR A 65 -25.32 2.16 21.78
C THR A 65 -24.61 1.05 21.00
N THR A 66 -25.30 -0.06 20.76
CA THR A 66 -24.73 -1.24 20.12
C THR A 66 -25.43 -1.60 18.82
N ILE A 67 -24.66 -2.10 17.86
CA ILE A 67 -25.13 -2.69 16.58
C ILE A 67 -24.38 -4.01 16.42
N SER A 68 -25.08 -5.07 16.01
CA SER A 68 -24.48 -6.39 15.86
C SER A 68 -24.55 -6.91 14.43
N GLY A 69 -23.55 -7.73 14.07
CA GLY A 69 -23.48 -8.51 12.85
C GLY A 69 -23.17 -9.97 13.16
N THR A 70 -23.50 -10.88 12.26
CA THR A 70 -23.27 -12.32 12.42
C THR A 70 -22.43 -12.86 11.28
N GLY A 71 -21.69 -13.95 11.53
CA GLY A 71 -20.90 -14.66 10.53
C GLY A 71 -20.57 -16.09 10.96
N SER A 72 -20.16 -16.92 10.01
CA SER A 72 -19.78 -18.31 10.26
C SER A 72 -18.30 -18.48 10.64
N SER A 73 -17.47 -17.49 10.35
CA SER A 73 -16.03 -17.50 10.59
C SER A 73 -15.48 -16.08 10.76
N SER A 74 -14.21 -15.94 11.17
CA SER A 74 -13.47 -14.68 11.15
C SER A 74 -13.03 -14.34 9.71
N PRO A 75 -13.13 -13.04 9.30
CA PRO A 75 -13.71 -11.92 10.04
C PRO A 75 -15.26 -11.88 9.97
N VAL A 76 -15.88 -11.20 10.95
CA VAL A 76 -17.31 -10.84 10.90
C VAL A 76 -17.44 -9.34 10.57
N THR A 77 -18.35 -9.01 9.64
CA THR A 77 -18.69 -7.63 9.28
C THR A 77 -19.92 -7.16 10.05
N ILE A 78 -19.83 -5.97 10.64
CA ILE A 78 -20.94 -5.27 11.30
C ILE A 78 -21.33 -4.09 10.43
N SER A 79 -22.57 -4.06 9.93
CA SER A 79 -23.11 -3.01 9.06
C SER A 79 -24.13 -2.13 9.79
N GLY A 80 -24.50 -0.98 9.17
CA GLY A 80 -25.47 -0.04 9.74
C GLY A 80 -24.87 0.92 10.75
N LEU A 81 -23.53 1.05 10.78
CA LEU A 81 -22.83 2.02 11.61
C LEU A 81 -22.97 3.43 11.06
N THR A 82 -22.83 4.42 11.90
CA THR A 82 -22.87 5.84 11.52
C THR A 82 -21.47 6.31 11.08
N LEU A 83 -21.40 6.92 9.90
CA LEU A 83 -20.19 7.56 9.37
C LEU A 83 -19.62 8.58 10.38
N GLY A 84 -18.30 8.59 10.56
CA GLY A 84 -17.60 9.53 11.44
C GLY A 84 -17.75 9.27 12.93
N VAL A 85 -18.43 8.18 13.33
CA VAL A 85 -18.64 7.83 14.74
C VAL A 85 -17.70 6.69 15.15
N ALA A 86 -17.01 6.84 16.29
CA ALA A 86 -16.08 5.86 16.80
C ALA A 86 -16.78 4.70 17.52
N TYR A 87 -16.36 3.48 17.21
CA TYR A 87 -16.85 2.22 17.81
C TYR A 87 -15.70 1.35 18.30
N THR A 88 -15.94 0.56 19.33
CA THR A 88 -15.16 -0.64 19.66
C THR A 88 -16.03 -1.87 19.41
N ALA A 89 -15.43 -3.03 19.14
CA ALA A 89 -16.19 -4.24 18.87
C ALA A 89 -15.80 -5.39 19.81
N THR A 90 -16.75 -6.26 20.11
CA THR A 90 -16.56 -7.53 20.81
C THR A 90 -17.11 -8.67 19.93
N VAL A 91 -16.64 -9.90 20.15
CA VAL A 91 -17.13 -11.09 19.45
C VAL A 91 -17.48 -12.18 20.44
N ALA A 92 -18.62 -12.85 20.24
CA ALA A 92 -19.03 -14.03 20.99
C ALA A 92 -19.29 -15.20 20.01
N ALA A 93 -18.89 -16.41 20.38
CA ALA A 93 -19.17 -17.63 19.62
C ALA A 93 -20.55 -18.18 19.98
N VAL A 94 -21.18 -18.89 19.07
CA VAL A 94 -22.51 -19.51 19.22
C VAL A 94 -22.37 -21.01 18.98
N ASN A 95 -22.96 -21.83 19.84
CA ASN A 95 -23.16 -23.26 19.63
C ASN A 95 -24.64 -23.64 19.83
N SER A 96 -24.96 -24.92 19.86
CA SER A 96 -26.36 -25.40 20.08
C SER A 96 -26.95 -25.07 21.45
N PHE A 97 -26.13 -24.68 22.43
CA PHE A 97 -26.53 -24.29 23.80
C PHE A 97 -26.74 -22.78 23.94
N GLY A 98 -26.29 -21.99 22.95
CA GLY A 98 -26.52 -20.54 22.91
C GLY A 98 -25.27 -19.70 22.64
N LEU A 99 -25.43 -18.41 22.93
CA LEU A 99 -24.38 -17.40 22.78
C LEU A 99 -23.41 -17.47 23.96
N GLY A 100 -22.13 -17.62 23.65
CA GLY A 100 -21.03 -17.66 24.62
C GLY A 100 -20.64 -16.30 25.18
N VAL A 101 -19.55 -16.30 25.96
CA VAL A 101 -18.99 -15.09 26.57
C VAL A 101 -18.35 -14.22 25.47
N SER A 102 -18.58 -12.89 25.56
CA SER A 102 -17.96 -11.92 24.66
C SER A 102 -16.45 -11.78 24.91
N SER A 103 -15.70 -11.56 23.85
CA SER A 103 -14.27 -11.22 23.89
C SER A 103 -14.00 -9.90 24.64
N ALA A 104 -12.74 -9.59 24.88
CA ALA A 104 -12.31 -8.22 25.14
C ALA A 104 -12.72 -7.27 23.98
N ALA A 105 -12.74 -5.95 24.24
CA ALA A 105 -12.98 -4.97 23.19
C ALA A 105 -11.79 -4.86 22.23
N SER A 106 -12.09 -4.62 20.96
CA SER A 106 -11.09 -4.33 19.92
C SER A 106 -10.47 -2.93 20.09
N ASN A 107 -9.52 -2.60 19.21
CA ASN A 107 -9.15 -1.20 18.96
C ASN A 107 -10.38 -0.38 18.56
N SER A 108 -10.34 0.94 18.81
CA SER A 108 -11.35 1.86 18.28
C SER A 108 -11.25 1.97 16.77
N VAL A 109 -12.40 2.01 16.08
CA VAL A 109 -12.53 2.16 14.62
C VAL A 109 -13.65 3.16 14.32
N THR A 110 -13.41 4.06 13.36
CA THR A 110 -14.37 5.07 12.91
C THR A 110 -14.68 4.83 11.45
N PRO A 111 -15.92 4.41 11.09
CA PRO A 111 -16.31 4.30 9.68
C PRO A 111 -16.05 5.61 8.92
N ALA A 112 -15.36 5.52 7.78
CA ALA A 112 -14.97 6.67 6.96
C ALA A 112 -15.22 6.36 5.48
N GLU A 113 -15.42 7.42 4.69
CA GLU A 113 -15.42 7.34 3.22
C GLU A 113 -13.98 7.44 2.73
N PHE A 114 -13.64 6.69 1.70
CA PHE A 114 -12.34 6.71 1.06
C PHE A 114 -12.51 7.17 -0.39
N GLU A 115 -12.54 8.48 -0.58
CA GLU A 115 -12.69 9.11 -1.87
C GLU A 115 -11.35 9.17 -2.60
N LEU A 116 -11.33 8.77 -3.86
CA LEU A 116 -10.16 8.88 -4.71
C LEU A 116 -10.19 10.19 -5.50
N TYR A 117 -9.11 10.94 -5.45
CA TYR A 117 -8.89 12.16 -6.22
C TYR A 117 -7.73 11.97 -7.21
N SER A 118 -7.85 12.63 -8.38
CA SER A 118 -6.81 12.62 -9.40
C SER A 118 -6.65 14.02 -10.03
N TRP A 119 -5.44 14.35 -10.48
CA TRP A 119 -5.12 15.59 -11.19
C TRP A 119 -3.78 15.49 -11.93
N GLY A 120 -3.49 16.43 -12.83
CA GLY A 120 -2.31 16.46 -13.67
C GLY A 120 -2.59 16.04 -15.10
N ASN A 121 -1.63 15.36 -15.72
CA ASN A 121 -1.71 14.88 -17.09
C ASN A 121 -2.76 13.76 -17.22
N ASN A 122 -3.69 13.92 -18.17
CA ASN A 122 -4.74 12.94 -18.45
C ASN A 122 -4.54 12.22 -19.82
N TYR A 123 -3.34 12.13 -20.31
CA TYR A 123 -3.07 11.36 -21.51
C TYR A 123 -3.59 9.91 -21.35
N ALA A 124 -4.31 9.45 -22.36
CA ALA A 124 -4.94 8.11 -22.36
C ALA A 124 -5.98 7.87 -21.25
N GLY A 125 -6.51 8.91 -20.59
CA GLY A 125 -7.51 8.80 -19.53
C GLY A 125 -6.93 8.38 -18.17
N SER A 126 -5.66 8.69 -17.90
CA SER A 126 -4.95 8.26 -16.68
C SER A 126 -5.58 8.78 -15.38
N LEU A 127 -6.37 9.87 -15.43
CA LEU A 127 -7.09 10.42 -14.28
C LEU A 127 -8.37 9.63 -13.92
N GLY A 128 -8.94 8.83 -14.85
CA GLY A 128 -10.14 8.06 -14.58
C GLY A 128 -11.44 8.87 -14.56
N LEU A 129 -11.46 10.05 -15.15
CA LEU A 129 -12.58 11.01 -15.08
C LEU A 129 -13.57 10.92 -16.26
N GLY A 130 -13.45 9.89 -17.10
CA GLY A 130 -14.32 9.68 -18.28
C GLY A 130 -13.86 10.41 -19.53
N ASP A 131 -12.81 11.22 -19.44
CA ASP A 131 -12.25 12.03 -20.54
C ASP A 131 -10.71 11.94 -20.60
N THR A 132 -10.08 12.79 -21.42
CA THR A 132 -8.62 12.90 -21.55
C THR A 132 -8.12 14.33 -21.29
N ALA A 133 -8.94 15.20 -20.68
CA ALA A 133 -8.54 16.57 -20.34
C ALA A 133 -7.70 16.63 -19.06
N ASN A 134 -6.61 17.38 -19.09
CA ASN A 134 -5.77 17.59 -17.90
C ASN A 134 -6.54 18.34 -16.80
N ARG A 135 -6.13 18.15 -15.57
CA ARG A 135 -6.69 18.84 -14.40
C ARG A 135 -5.59 19.49 -13.58
N SER A 136 -5.71 20.77 -13.29
CA SER A 136 -4.75 21.52 -12.45
C SER A 136 -5.15 21.57 -10.96
N SER A 137 -6.29 20.97 -10.61
CA SER A 137 -6.78 20.84 -9.23
C SER A 137 -7.28 19.41 -8.99
N PRO A 138 -7.28 18.91 -7.74
CA PRO A 138 -7.85 17.61 -7.42
C PRO A 138 -9.31 17.49 -7.85
N VAL A 139 -9.65 16.41 -8.57
CA VAL A 139 -11.01 16.06 -8.99
C VAL A 139 -11.32 14.65 -8.51
N GLN A 140 -12.48 14.43 -7.90
CA GLN A 140 -12.90 13.13 -7.41
C GLN A 140 -13.16 12.15 -8.57
N VAL A 141 -12.67 10.92 -8.43
CA VAL A 141 -12.81 9.86 -9.43
C VAL A 141 -14.11 9.09 -9.17
N GLY A 142 -15.17 9.48 -9.88
CA GLY A 142 -16.52 8.91 -9.71
C GLY A 142 -17.08 9.18 -8.32
N ALA A 143 -18.14 8.45 -7.95
CA ALA A 143 -18.85 8.58 -6.68
C ALA A 143 -18.54 7.42 -5.69
N LEU A 144 -17.54 6.60 -5.96
CA LEU A 144 -17.18 5.45 -5.12
C LEU A 144 -16.33 5.89 -3.94
N THR A 145 -16.67 5.44 -2.74
CA THR A 145 -16.06 5.83 -1.47
C THR A 145 -15.41 4.65 -0.72
N THR A 146 -14.96 3.65 -1.46
CA THR A 146 -14.41 2.39 -0.91
C THR A 146 -13.00 2.08 -1.42
N TRP A 147 -12.26 3.08 -1.90
CA TRP A 147 -10.89 2.90 -2.37
C TRP A 147 -9.93 2.62 -1.22
N SER A 148 -9.02 1.65 -1.38
CA SER A 148 -8.10 1.20 -0.33
C SER A 148 -6.63 1.43 -0.68
N ASN A 149 -6.11 0.73 -1.69
CA ASN A 149 -4.74 0.91 -2.17
C ASN A 149 -4.75 1.47 -3.58
N ILE A 150 -3.80 2.34 -3.86
CA ILE A 150 -3.65 3.00 -5.16
C ILE A 150 -2.19 2.98 -5.61
N ALA A 151 -1.97 2.84 -6.90
CA ALA A 151 -0.68 2.98 -7.54
C ALA A 151 -0.83 3.67 -8.88
N ALA A 152 0.14 4.51 -9.24
CA ALA A 152 0.17 5.24 -10.48
C ALA A 152 1.52 5.08 -11.18
N GLY A 153 1.45 4.60 -12.42
CA GLY A 153 2.53 4.60 -13.38
C GLY A 153 2.08 5.32 -14.65
N ARG A 154 2.17 4.67 -15.80
CA ARG A 154 1.45 5.10 -17.01
C ARG A 154 -0.01 4.63 -17.03
N ALA A 155 -0.32 3.65 -16.20
CA ALA A 155 -1.67 3.22 -15.86
C ALA A 155 -1.92 3.49 -14.37
N SER A 156 -3.18 3.70 -14.02
CA SER A 156 -3.65 3.76 -12.65
C SER A 156 -4.26 2.41 -12.26
N VAL A 157 -3.92 1.92 -11.08
CA VAL A 157 -4.41 0.66 -10.52
C VAL A 157 -4.82 0.89 -9.06
N ALA A 158 -5.95 0.35 -8.67
CA ALA A 158 -6.46 0.50 -7.31
C ALA A 158 -7.17 -0.77 -6.82
N THR A 159 -7.18 -0.97 -5.50
CA THR A 159 -8.07 -1.94 -4.85
C THR A 159 -9.14 -1.21 -4.07
N LYS A 160 -10.26 -1.87 -3.85
CA LYS A 160 -11.30 -1.44 -2.92
C LYS A 160 -11.26 -2.24 -1.63
N THR A 161 -11.99 -1.79 -0.62
CA THR A 161 -12.12 -2.46 0.68
C THR A 161 -12.77 -3.86 0.58
N ASP A 162 -13.54 -4.12 -0.47
CA ASP A 162 -14.11 -5.44 -0.80
C ASP A 162 -13.10 -6.40 -1.46
N GLY A 163 -11.85 -5.97 -1.63
CA GLY A 163 -10.78 -6.74 -2.24
C GLY A 163 -10.84 -6.81 -3.77
N THR A 164 -11.70 -6.05 -4.44
CA THR A 164 -11.74 -5.99 -5.93
C THR A 164 -10.60 -5.14 -6.48
N LEU A 165 -10.12 -5.47 -7.69
CA LEU A 165 -9.05 -4.77 -8.42
C LEU A 165 -9.64 -3.95 -9.55
N TRP A 166 -9.17 -2.71 -9.72
CA TRP A 166 -9.62 -1.76 -10.72
C TRP A 166 -8.44 -1.12 -11.44
N ALA A 167 -8.58 -0.86 -12.75
CA ALA A 167 -7.53 -0.25 -13.56
C ALA A 167 -8.10 0.71 -14.61
N TRP A 168 -7.32 1.76 -14.96
CA TRP A 168 -7.64 2.73 -16.01
C TRP A 168 -6.37 3.43 -16.52
N GLY A 169 -6.51 4.20 -17.61
CA GLY A 169 -5.41 4.89 -18.24
C GLY A 169 -4.89 4.15 -19.47
N ARG A 170 -3.58 4.27 -19.71
CA ARG A 170 -2.88 3.65 -20.86
C ARG A 170 -2.88 2.12 -20.76
N ASN A 171 -3.06 1.46 -21.94
CA ASN A 171 -3.13 0.00 -22.04
C ASN A 171 -2.41 -0.59 -23.27
N ALA A 172 -1.49 0.11 -23.89
CA ALA A 172 -0.87 -0.33 -25.14
C ALA A 172 -0.12 -1.67 -25.03
N GLU A 173 0.37 -2.04 -23.83
CA GLU A 173 1.07 -3.30 -23.52
C GLU A 173 0.21 -4.24 -22.64
N GLY A 174 -1.11 -4.02 -22.54
CA GLY A 174 -2.00 -4.82 -21.70
C GLY A 174 -1.90 -4.52 -20.19
N GLN A 175 -1.30 -3.38 -19.79
CA GLN A 175 -1.04 -3.04 -18.38
C GLN A 175 -2.29 -2.79 -17.54
N LEU A 176 -3.49 -2.72 -18.13
CA LEU A 176 -4.75 -2.67 -17.39
C LEU A 176 -5.25 -4.06 -16.96
N GLY A 177 -4.70 -5.15 -17.54
CA GLY A 177 -5.10 -6.51 -17.16
C GLY A 177 -6.50 -6.92 -17.67
N LEU A 178 -7.05 -6.26 -18.70
CA LEU A 178 -8.42 -6.41 -19.18
C LEU A 178 -8.53 -7.37 -20.39
N ASN A 179 -7.51 -8.19 -20.62
CA ASN A 179 -7.42 -9.11 -21.77
C ASN A 179 -7.53 -8.41 -23.15
N ASN A 180 -7.09 -7.16 -23.22
CA ASN A 180 -7.01 -6.35 -24.43
C ASN A 180 -5.98 -5.23 -24.24
N THR A 181 -5.79 -4.39 -25.28
CA THR A 181 -4.84 -3.26 -25.26
C THR A 181 -5.51 -1.90 -25.42
N ALA A 182 -6.84 -1.81 -25.23
CA ALA A 182 -7.57 -0.55 -25.32
C ALA A 182 -7.43 0.30 -24.05
N ASN A 183 -7.10 1.58 -24.19
CA ASN A 183 -7.07 2.53 -23.08
C ASN A 183 -8.46 2.67 -22.42
N ARG A 184 -8.49 3.06 -21.17
CA ARG A 184 -9.73 3.32 -20.42
C ARG A 184 -9.64 4.67 -19.71
N SER A 185 -10.60 5.55 -19.95
CA SER A 185 -10.69 6.86 -19.30
C SER A 185 -11.51 6.83 -17.99
N SER A 186 -12.07 5.68 -17.61
CA SER A 186 -12.79 5.46 -16.34
C SER A 186 -12.30 4.17 -15.69
N PRO A 187 -12.38 4.05 -14.36
CA PRO A 187 -12.06 2.82 -13.67
C PRO A 187 -12.88 1.63 -14.16
N ILE A 188 -12.21 0.53 -14.53
CA ILE A 188 -12.83 -0.75 -14.93
C ILE A 188 -12.33 -1.84 -13.98
N GLN A 189 -13.22 -2.70 -13.51
CA GLN A 189 -12.86 -3.84 -12.67
C GLN A 189 -12.05 -4.87 -13.47
N VAL A 190 -10.94 -5.35 -12.89
CA VAL A 190 -10.05 -6.34 -13.48
C VAL A 190 -10.49 -7.73 -13.04
N GLY A 191 -11.19 -8.43 -13.91
CA GLY A 191 -11.72 -9.78 -13.66
C GLY A 191 -12.69 -9.83 -12.46
N ALA A 192 -12.98 -11.05 -12.00
CA ALA A 192 -13.91 -11.32 -10.88
C ALA A 192 -13.20 -11.76 -9.59
N LEU A 193 -11.85 -11.83 -9.58
CA LEU A 193 -11.09 -12.22 -8.40
C LEU A 193 -11.15 -11.12 -7.35
N THR A 194 -11.25 -11.53 -6.09
CA THR A 194 -11.19 -10.67 -4.91
C THR A 194 -9.97 -10.99 -4.05
N ALA A 195 -9.89 -10.40 -2.87
CA ALA A 195 -8.76 -10.56 -1.95
C ALA A 195 -7.45 -9.89 -2.42
N TRP A 196 -7.52 -8.90 -3.30
CA TRP A 196 -6.37 -8.08 -3.65
C TRP A 196 -6.01 -7.12 -2.52
N ALA A 197 -4.78 -7.22 -2.00
CA ALA A 197 -4.33 -6.49 -0.81
C ALA A 197 -3.37 -5.33 -1.15
N GLN A 198 -2.47 -5.52 -2.12
CA GLN A 198 -1.50 -4.51 -2.53
C GLN A 198 -1.44 -4.41 -4.04
N VAL A 199 -1.17 -3.19 -4.53
CA VAL A 199 -0.93 -2.92 -5.95
C VAL A 199 0.31 -2.05 -6.13
N THR A 200 0.99 -2.22 -7.25
CA THR A 200 2.04 -1.31 -7.73
C THR A 200 2.01 -1.23 -9.25
N SER A 201 2.34 -0.06 -9.79
CA SER A 201 2.40 0.20 -11.22
C SER A 201 3.79 0.73 -11.57
N GLY A 202 4.46 0.07 -12.50
CA GLY A 202 5.71 0.53 -13.10
C GLY A 202 5.47 1.37 -14.36
N GLY A 203 6.44 1.37 -15.28
CA GLY A 203 6.31 2.08 -16.56
C GLY A 203 5.13 1.57 -17.39
N ASN A 204 5.13 0.31 -17.76
CA ASN A 204 4.12 -0.31 -18.63
C ASN A 204 3.62 -1.67 -18.08
N PHE A 205 3.73 -1.93 -16.81
CA PHE A 205 3.35 -3.18 -16.19
C PHE A 205 2.85 -2.95 -14.78
N CYS A 206 2.09 -3.89 -14.27
CA CYS A 206 1.48 -3.83 -12.95
C CYS A 206 1.69 -5.12 -12.18
N PHE A 207 1.68 -5.00 -10.87
CA PHE A 207 1.66 -6.12 -9.93
C PHE A 207 0.57 -5.95 -8.89
N ALA A 208 0.10 -7.08 -8.37
CA ALA A 208 -0.72 -7.14 -7.18
C ALA A 208 -0.34 -8.35 -6.30
N ILE A 209 -0.47 -8.18 -4.99
CA ILE A 209 -0.37 -9.26 -4.01
C ILE A 209 -1.74 -9.45 -3.39
N LYS A 210 -2.17 -10.71 -3.27
CA LYS A 210 -3.39 -11.09 -2.57
C LYS A 210 -3.15 -11.27 -1.08
N THR A 211 -4.24 -11.32 -0.30
CA THR A 211 -4.20 -11.58 1.15
C THR A 211 -3.60 -12.95 1.52
N ASP A 212 -3.62 -13.90 0.59
CA ASP A 212 -2.97 -15.22 0.73
C ASP A 212 -1.46 -15.19 0.45
N GLY A 213 -0.89 -14.02 0.14
CA GLY A 213 0.54 -13.83 -0.18
C GLY A 213 0.94 -14.25 -1.60
N THR A 214 0.00 -14.62 -2.48
CA THR A 214 0.30 -14.86 -3.90
C THR A 214 0.55 -13.55 -4.64
N MET A 215 1.52 -13.55 -5.55
CA MET A 215 1.89 -12.39 -6.37
C MET A 215 1.45 -12.61 -7.81
N TRP A 216 0.90 -11.56 -8.43
CA TRP A 216 0.38 -11.56 -9.79
C TRP A 216 0.95 -10.38 -10.57
N SER A 217 1.21 -10.57 -11.87
CA SER A 217 1.76 -9.52 -12.73
C SER A 217 1.15 -9.55 -14.13
N TRP A 218 1.15 -8.39 -14.80
CA TRP A 218 0.65 -8.21 -16.16
C TRP A 218 1.20 -6.92 -16.79
N GLY A 219 1.04 -6.77 -18.11
CA GLY A 219 1.55 -5.67 -18.91
C GLY A 219 2.78 -6.03 -19.71
N GLY A 220 3.60 -5.03 -20.01
CA GLY A 220 4.84 -5.14 -20.76
C GLY A 220 5.91 -5.99 -20.07
N ASN A 221 6.66 -6.78 -20.86
CA ASN A 221 7.65 -7.72 -20.34
C ASN A 221 8.99 -7.75 -21.11
N SER A 222 9.32 -6.70 -21.86
CA SER A 222 10.49 -6.67 -22.76
C SER A 222 11.84 -6.98 -22.10
N TYR A 223 11.94 -6.86 -20.77
CA TYR A 223 13.14 -7.14 -19.98
C TYR A 223 12.93 -8.25 -18.93
N GLY A 224 11.85 -9.03 -19.04
CA GLY A 224 11.48 -10.05 -18.06
C GLY A 224 10.96 -9.48 -16.72
N GLN A 225 10.53 -8.22 -16.70
CA GLN A 225 10.08 -7.54 -15.48
C GLN A 225 8.83 -8.14 -14.84
N LEU A 226 8.07 -9.00 -15.55
CA LEU A 226 6.94 -9.73 -14.99
C LEU A 226 7.36 -10.96 -14.14
N GLY A 227 8.57 -11.50 -14.35
CA GLY A 227 9.12 -12.57 -13.52
C GLY A 227 8.76 -14.01 -13.95
N PHE A 228 8.39 -14.24 -15.22
CA PHE A 228 7.97 -15.55 -15.73
C PHE A 228 9.07 -16.36 -16.43
N SER A 229 10.33 -15.95 -16.35
CA SER A 229 11.48 -16.53 -17.07
C SER A 229 11.39 -16.35 -18.59
N ASP A 230 10.54 -15.46 -19.07
CA ASP A 230 10.37 -15.08 -20.47
C ASP A 230 10.28 -13.55 -20.64
N THR A 231 10.03 -13.08 -21.85
CA THR A 231 9.83 -11.66 -22.19
C THR A 231 8.47 -11.42 -22.89
N VAL A 232 7.51 -12.33 -22.72
CA VAL A 232 6.18 -12.24 -23.32
C VAL A 232 5.27 -11.35 -22.48
N GLU A 233 4.62 -10.38 -23.12
CA GLU A 233 3.63 -9.51 -22.50
C GLU A 233 2.39 -10.27 -22.04
N ARG A 234 1.72 -9.80 -21.03
CA ARG A 234 0.49 -10.38 -20.47
C ARG A 234 -0.60 -9.32 -20.37
N SER A 235 -1.71 -9.49 -21.08
CA SER A 235 -2.85 -8.55 -21.02
C SER A 235 -3.87 -8.89 -19.92
N SER A 236 -3.61 -9.92 -19.13
CA SER A 236 -4.41 -10.34 -17.95
C SER A 236 -3.48 -10.65 -16.77
N PRO A 237 -3.94 -10.51 -15.53
CA PRO A 237 -3.17 -10.93 -14.36
C PRO A 237 -2.82 -12.42 -14.41
N VAL A 238 -1.52 -12.74 -14.27
CA VAL A 238 -0.99 -14.11 -14.20
C VAL A 238 -0.20 -14.25 -12.91
N GLN A 239 -0.36 -15.36 -12.20
CA GLN A 239 0.35 -15.62 -10.96
C GLN A 239 1.84 -15.88 -11.20
N VAL A 240 2.71 -15.22 -10.44
CA VAL A 240 4.17 -15.37 -10.53
C VAL A 240 4.62 -16.50 -9.61
N GLY A 241 4.85 -17.68 -10.22
CA GLY A 241 5.22 -18.89 -9.48
C GLY A 241 4.13 -19.37 -8.52
N ALA A 242 4.47 -20.30 -7.62
CA ALA A 242 3.53 -20.91 -6.66
C ALA A 242 3.69 -20.42 -5.22
N LEU A 243 4.56 -19.43 -4.96
CA LEU A 243 4.87 -18.97 -3.61
C LEU A 243 3.75 -18.08 -3.04
N THR A 244 3.44 -18.27 -1.77
CA THR A 244 2.43 -17.53 -0.98
C THR A 244 3.08 -16.68 0.12
N THR A 245 4.32 -16.28 -0.06
CA THR A 245 5.12 -15.60 0.98
C THR A 245 5.52 -14.18 0.61
N TRP A 246 4.94 -13.60 -0.43
CA TRP A 246 5.22 -12.22 -0.83
C TRP A 246 4.50 -11.25 0.11
N SER A 247 5.26 -10.30 0.69
CA SER A 247 4.73 -9.30 1.63
C SER A 247 4.74 -7.88 1.09
N GLN A 248 5.72 -7.54 0.25
CA GLN A 248 5.81 -6.22 -0.37
C GLN A 248 6.35 -6.32 -1.79
N ILE A 249 5.92 -5.37 -2.64
CA ILE A 249 6.38 -5.24 -4.01
C ILE A 249 6.50 -3.77 -4.41
N SER A 250 7.49 -3.47 -5.23
CA SER A 250 7.67 -2.17 -5.86
C SER A 250 8.12 -2.34 -7.31
N ALA A 251 7.44 -1.67 -8.22
CA ALA A 251 7.72 -1.67 -9.65
C ALA A 251 8.39 -0.36 -10.08
N GLY A 252 9.59 -0.45 -10.64
CA GLY A 252 10.28 0.65 -11.29
C GLY A 252 9.86 0.83 -12.75
N ASN A 253 10.69 1.45 -13.58
CA ASN A 253 10.33 1.66 -14.99
C ASN A 253 10.24 0.32 -15.78
N TYR A 254 11.25 -0.57 -15.61
CA TYR A 254 11.33 -1.88 -16.28
C TYR A 254 11.92 -2.96 -15.37
N PHE A 255 11.84 -2.82 -14.06
CA PHE A 255 12.33 -3.79 -13.10
C PHE A 255 11.43 -3.84 -11.88
N THR A 256 11.56 -4.89 -11.12
CA THR A 256 10.73 -5.18 -9.95
C THR A 256 11.59 -5.59 -8.78
N VAL A 257 11.23 -5.15 -7.59
CA VAL A 257 11.84 -5.56 -6.33
C VAL A 257 10.73 -5.94 -5.35
N ALA A 258 10.93 -7.02 -4.60
CA ALA A 258 9.94 -7.53 -3.65
C ALA A 258 10.59 -8.07 -2.38
N ILE A 259 9.85 -8.05 -1.27
CA ILE A 259 10.23 -8.63 0.01
C ILE A 259 9.26 -9.77 0.34
N LYS A 260 9.80 -10.88 0.84
CA LYS A 260 9.00 -11.98 1.39
C LYS A 260 8.76 -11.80 2.90
N THR A 261 7.79 -12.53 3.44
CA THR A 261 7.43 -12.52 4.88
C THR A 261 8.58 -12.89 5.81
N ASN A 262 9.58 -13.63 5.30
CA ASN A 262 10.81 -13.96 6.03
C ASN A 262 11.89 -12.86 5.95
N GLY A 263 11.57 -11.68 5.42
CA GLY A 263 12.48 -10.55 5.30
C GLY A 263 13.55 -10.66 4.20
N THR A 264 13.49 -11.65 3.31
CA THR A 264 14.41 -11.75 2.16
C THR A 264 14.00 -10.81 1.03
N LEU A 265 14.99 -10.20 0.36
CA LEU A 265 14.81 -9.28 -0.75
C LEU A 265 15.05 -9.99 -2.10
N TRP A 266 14.22 -9.71 -3.08
CA TRP A 266 14.23 -10.31 -4.42
C TRP A 266 14.09 -9.24 -5.49
N SER A 267 14.77 -9.41 -6.64
CA SER A 267 14.73 -8.44 -7.75
C SER A 267 14.80 -9.14 -9.11
N TRP A 268 14.19 -8.51 -10.13
CA TRP A 268 14.23 -8.98 -11.53
C TRP A 268 13.84 -7.87 -12.52
N GLY A 269 14.02 -8.10 -13.81
CA GLY A 269 13.81 -7.14 -14.89
C GLY A 269 15.13 -6.54 -15.39
N LYS A 270 15.06 -5.33 -15.93
CA LYS A 270 16.18 -4.55 -16.45
C LYS A 270 17.18 -4.18 -15.36
N ASN A 271 18.51 -4.22 -15.71
CA ASN A 271 19.56 -4.00 -14.71
C ASN A 271 20.74 -3.11 -15.20
N ASN A 272 20.55 -2.27 -16.18
CA ASN A 272 21.64 -1.50 -16.82
C ASN A 272 22.49 -0.64 -15.87
N TYR A 273 21.98 -0.31 -14.69
CA TYR A 273 22.63 0.53 -13.68
C TYR A 273 22.89 -0.21 -12.36
N GLY A 274 22.73 -1.55 -12.34
CA GLY A 274 22.82 -2.33 -11.10
C GLY A 274 21.59 -2.17 -10.19
N ASN A 275 20.48 -1.69 -10.73
CA ASN A 275 19.26 -1.42 -9.96
C ASN A 275 18.61 -2.68 -9.34
N LEU A 276 19.02 -3.88 -9.75
CA LEU A 276 18.65 -5.14 -9.09
C LEU A 276 19.47 -5.43 -7.81
N GLY A 277 20.66 -4.83 -7.65
CA GLY A 277 21.48 -5.00 -6.45
C GLY A 277 22.26 -6.31 -6.34
N ASN A 278 22.40 -7.05 -7.46
CA ASN A 278 23.01 -8.39 -7.50
C ASN A 278 24.53 -8.36 -7.75
N GLY A 279 25.18 -7.20 -7.65
CA GLY A 279 26.63 -7.03 -7.87
C GLY A 279 27.04 -6.94 -9.35
N ASN A 280 26.09 -6.94 -10.29
CA ASN A 280 26.34 -6.85 -11.74
C ASN A 280 25.26 -6.00 -12.45
N THR A 281 25.31 -5.98 -13.78
CA THR A 281 24.34 -5.25 -14.62
C THR A 281 23.48 -6.17 -15.50
N ASP A 282 23.45 -7.49 -15.23
CA ASP A 282 22.71 -8.45 -16.00
C ASP A 282 21.21 -8.37 -15.67
N ALA A 283 20.37 -8.32 -16.69
CA ALA A 283 18.92 -8.43 -16.53
C ALA A 283 18.53 -9.84 -16.07
N ARG A 284 17.41 -9.95 -15.38
CA ARG A 284 16.85 -11.22 -14.89
C ARG A 284 15.37 -11.31 -15.25
N SER A 285 14.95 -12.39 -15.89
CA SER A 285 13.55 -12.60 -16.26
C SER A 285 12.75 -13.39 -15.21
N SER A 286 13.39 -13.76 -14.09
CA SER A 286 12.76 -14.41 -12.93
C SER A 286 13.28 -13.80 -11.63
N PRO A 287 12.53 -13.89 -10.53
CA PRO A 287 12.97 -13.40 -9.23
C PRO A 287 14.29 -14.03 -8.78
N VAL A 288 15.29 -13.18 -8.45
CA VAL A 288 16.60 -13.57 -7.90
C VAL A 288 16.77 -12.90 -6.54
N GLN A 289 17.22 -13.64 -5.54
CA GLN A 289 17.46 -13.11 -4.19
C GLN A 289 18.65 -12.15 -4.17
N VAL A 290 18.49 -11.02 -3.50
CA VAL A 290 19.54 -10.01 -3.31
C VAL A 290 20.28 -10.27 -1.99
N GLY A 291 21.46 -10.87 -2.09
CA GLY A 291 22.23 -11.27 -0.91
C GLY A 291 21.53 -12.32 -0.04
N ALA A 292 22.01 -12.51 1.18
CA ALA A 292 21.53 -13.53 2.13
C ALA A 292 20.77 -12.94 3.33
N LEU A 293 20.60 -11.62 3.42
CA LEU A 293 19.97 -10.96 4.58
C LEU A 293 18.46 -11.22 4.64
N THR A 294 17.95 -11.33 5.85
CA THR A 294 16.53 -11.58 6.17
C THR A 294 15.92 -10.44 7.01
N THR A 295 16.53 -9.24 6.95
CA THR A 295 16.14 -8.09 7.76
C THR A 295 15.54 -6.95 6.95
N TRP A 296 15.22 -7.17 5.68
CA TRP A 296 14.60 -6.14 4.84
C TRP A 296 13.15 -5.90 5.27
N TYR A 297 12.81 -4.61 5.45
CA TYR A 297 11.52 -4.18 6.01
C TYR A 297 10.64 -3.44 5.00
N GLN A 298 11.19 -2.44 4.28
CA GLN A 298 10.49 -1.72 3.22
C GLN A 298 11.36 -1.65 1.96
N VAL A 299 10.70 -1.60 0.80
CA VAL A 299 11.37 -1.35 -0.49
C VAL A 299 10.53 -0.48 -1.39
N VAL A 300 11.20 0.48 -2.06
CA VAL A 300 10.63 1.32 -3.12
C VAL A 300 11.62 1.46 -4.27
N THR A 301 11.10 1.69 -5.45
CA THR A 301 11.89 1.85 -6.68
C THR A 301 11.59 3.18 -7.36
N GLY A 302 12.62 3.86 -7.82
CA GLY A 302 12.50 4.89 -8.84
C GLY A 302 12.59 4.29 -10.25
N ASN A 303 12.89 5.09 -11.27
CA ASN A 303 13.05 4.56 -12.64
C ASN A 303 14.23 3.59 -12.77
N ASN A 304 15.35 3.87 -12.12
CA ASN A 304 16.59 3.10 -12.27
C ASN A 304 17.38 2.98 -10.95
N HIS A 305 16.80 3.23 -9.80
CA HIS A 305 17.43 3.05 -8.49
C HIS A 305 16.44 2.42 -7.53
N THR A 306 16.97 1.81 -6.49
CA THR A 306 16.20 1.14 -5.44
C THR A 306 16.60 1.71 -4.08
N VAL A 307 15.61 1.86 -3.23
CA VAL A 307 15.73 2.32 -1.84
C VAL A 307 15.05 1.31 -0.94
N ALA A 308 15.70 0.92 0.14
CA ALA A 308 15.12 -0.03 1.09
C ALA A 308 15.51 0.32 2.53
N THR A 309 14.68 -0.08 3.49
CA THR A 309 15.03 -0.03 4.91
C THR A 309 15.13 -1.44 5.47
N LYS A 310 15.89 -1.58 6.56
CA LYS A 310 15.93 -2.79 7.37
C LYS A 310 15.13 -2.62 8.66
N THR A 311 14.89 -3.72 9.35
CA THR A 311 14.17 -3.75 10.64
C THR A 311 14.88 -2.97 11.75
N ASP A 312 16.19 -2.71 11.60
CA ASP A 312 17.00 -1.87 12.49
C ASP A 312 16.85 -0.35 12.19
N GLY A 313 16.00 0.02 11.23
CA GLY A 313 15.76 1.40 10.81
C GLY A 313 16.83 2.00 9.91
N THR A 314 17.84 1.24 9.46
CA THR A 314 18.87 1.71 8.52
C THR A 314 18.32 1.84 7.10
N LEU A 315 18.86 2.81 6.33
CA LEU A 315 18.47 3.08 4.93
C LEU A 315 19.58 2.58 3.98
N TRP A 316 19.15 1.89 2.92
CA TRP A 316 20.01 1.28 1.92
C TRP A 316 19.60 1.66 0.51
N VAL A 317 20.56 1.89 -0.38
CA VAL A 317 20.35 2.38 -1.75
C VAL A 317 21.26 1.67 -2.74
N TRP A 318 20.79 1.54 -3.99
CA TRP A 318 21.59 1.03 -5.12
C TRP A 318 20.95 1.39 -6.46
N GLY A 319 21.69 1.14 -7.56
CA GLY A 319 21.29 1.50 -8.91
C GLY A 319 21.97 2.77 -9.40
N ARG A 320 21.30 3.47 -10.31
CA ARG A 320 21.77 4.72 -10.93
C ARG A 320 21.96 5.82 -9.90
N ASN A 321 23.06 6.62 -10.07
CA ASN A 321 23.38 7.72 -9.15
C ASN A 321 23.86 9.02 -9.85
N ILE A 322 23.70 9.18 -11.13
CA ILE A 322 24.26 10.35 -11.84
C ILE A 322 23.70 11.71 -11.41
N GLU A 323 22.57 11.72 -10.72
CA GLU A 323 21.92 12.91 -10.15
C GLU A 323 22.16 13.01 -8.61
N GLY A 324 22.92 12.09 -8.01
CA GLY A 324 23.08 12.01 -6.56
C GLY A 324 21.91 11.33 -5.84
N GLN A 325 21.01 10.63 -6.55
CA GLN A 325 19.79 10.04 -6.01
C GLN A 325 20.02 8.94 -4.97
N LEU A 326 21.22 8.41 -4.84
CA LEU A 326 21.58 7.46 -3.79
C LEU A 326 21.94 8.14 -2.46
N GLY A 327 22.23 9.45 -2.44
CA GLY A 327 22.53 10.18 -1.21
C GLY A 327 23.86 9.80 -0.54
N LEU A 328 24.84 9.32 -1.33
CA LEU A 328 26.13 8.82 -0.85
C LEU A 328 27.27 9.86 -0.93
N SER A 329 26.93 11.15 -1.11
CA SER A 329 27.86 12.28 -1.28
C SER A 329 28.68 12.22 -2.57
N ASP A 330 28.28 11.37 -3.51
CA ASP A 330 28.88 11.21 -4.84
C ASP A 330 27.80 10.97 -5.93
N THR A 331 28.25 10.70 -7.17
CA THR A 331 27.37 10.43 -8.31
C THR A 331 27.66 9.07 -8.98
N PHE A 332 28.38 8.18 -8.30
CA PHE A 332 28.69 6.85 -8.83
C PHE A 332 27.55 5.87 -8.58
N SER A 333 27.13 5.15 -9.60
CA SER A 333 26.13 4.07 -9.48
C SER A 333 26.65 2.94 -8.58
N ARG A 334 25.74 2.25 -7.92
CA ARG A 334 26.01 1.11 -7.04
C ARG A 334 25.31 -0.13 -7.53
N TYR A 335 26.04 -1.23 -7.67
CA TYR A 335 25.50 -2.50 -8.18
C TYR A 335 25.08 -3.45 -7.05
N SER A 336 25.34 -3.07 -5.81
CA SER A 336 24.94 -3.76 -4.59
C SER A 336 24.40 -2.76 -3.57
N PRO A 337 23.57 -3.19 -2.61
CA PRO A 337 23.07 -2.32 -1.55
C PRO A 337 24.17 -1.64 -0.73
N VAL A 338 24.09 -0.31 -0.59
CA VAL A 338 24.99 0.52 0.22
C VAL A 338 24.17 1.31 1.23
N GLN A 339 24.61 1.39 2.48
CA GLN A 339 23.93 2.13 3.55
C GLN A 339 24.11 3.65 3.38
N VAL A 340 23.06 4.41 3.62
CA VAL A 340 23.06 5.89 3.63
C VAL A 340 23.29 6.38 5.05
N GLY A 341 24.47 6.93 5.30
CA GLY A 341 24.81 7.49 6.62
C GLY A 341 24.67 6.49 7.77
N ALA A 342 24.55 7.02 9.00
CA ALA A 342 24.48 6.23 10.22
C ALA A 342 23.10 6.29 10.93
N LEU A 343 22.12 7.01 10.39
CA LEU A 343 20.79 7.11 10.99
C LEU A 343 20.05 5.77 10.94
N THR A 344 19.37 5.44 12.05
CA THR A 344 18.57 4.22 12.22
C THR A 344 17.09 4.54 12.53
N THR A 345 16.64 5.72 12.12
CA THR A 345 15.30 6.22 12.44
C THR A 345 14.41 6.42 11.19
N TRP A 346 14.76 5.82 10.06
CA TRP A 346 13.98 5.94 8.85
C TRP A 346 12.69 5.13 8.93
N SER A 347 11.52 5.80 8.80
CA SER A 347 10.19 5.20 8.94
C SER A 347 9.45 5.05 7.61
N GLN A 348 9.64 5.99 6.67
CA GLN A 348 9.04 5.93 5.34
C GLN A 348 10.05 6.32 4.28
N ILE A 349 9.93 5.71 3.11
CA ILE A 349 10.80 5.94 1.96
C ILE A 349 9.98 6.10 0.69
N SER A 350 10.47 6.94 -0.22
CA SER A 350 9.90 7.12 -1.55
C SER A 350 10.99 7.43 -2.57
N ALA A 351 10.84 6.92 -3.79
CA ALA A 351 11.79 7.10 -4.89
C ALA A 351 11.08 7.60 -6.15
N GLY A 352 11.56 8.71 -6.72
CA GLY A 352 10.96 9.35 -7.89
C GLY A 352 11.61 8.95 -9.21
N GLY A 353 10.84 9.07 -10.29
CA GLY A 353 11.26 8.65 -11.63
C GLY A 353 12.44 9.44 -12.20
N SER A 354 12.48 10.73 -11.98
CA SER A 354 13.57 11.57 -12.51
C SER A 354 14.89 11.48 -11.74
N GLY A 355 15.02 10.58 -10.76
CA GLY A 355 16.27 10.35 -10.03
C GLY A 355 16.40 11.23 -8.79
N PHE A 356 15.43 11.17 -7.90
CA PHE A 356 15.49 11.76 -6.56
C PHE A 356 14.82 10.82 -5.53
N THR A 357 15.19 10.99 -4.29
CA THR A 357 14.74 10.13 -3.18
C THR A 357 14.25 11.01 -2.03
N ALA A 358 13.21 10.57 -1.35
CA ALA A 358 12.71 11.19 -0.14
C ALA A 358 12.54 10.13 0.97
N ALA A 359 12.75 10.53 2.23
CA ALA A 359 12.55 9.68 3.39
C ALA A 359 12.06 10.51 4.59
N ILE A 360 11.20 9.92 5.42
CA ILE A 360 10.71 10.52 6.66
C ILE A 360 11.28 9.72 7.83
N THR A 361 11.77 10.40 8.85
CA THR A 361 12.23 9.78 10.11
C THR A 361 11.06 9.49 11.04
N THR A 362 11.27 8.66 12.06
CA THR A 362 10.27 8.39 13.13
C THR A 362 9.86 9.65 13.88
N ALA A 363 10.72 10.69 13.88
CA ALA A 363 10.40 12.01 14.44
C ALA A 363 9.55 12.89 13.50
N GLY A 364 9.20 12.43 12.30
CA GLY A 364 8.41 13.18 11.32
C GLY A 364 9.20 14.21 10.50
N ALA A 365 10.53 14.20 10.53
CA ALA A 365 11.37 15.06 9.68
C ALA A 365 11.46 14.46 8.26
N LEU A 366 11.23 15.29 7.24
CA LEU A 366 11.36 14.91 5.82
C LEU A 366 12.74 15.25 5.30
N TRP A 367 13.41 14.28 4.72
CA TRP A 367 14.72 14.40 4.07
C TRP A 367 14.62 14.05 2.60
N ILE A 368 15.40 14.76 1.75
CA ILE A 368 15.31 14.63 0.31
C ILE A 368 16.68 14.83 -0.35
N TRP A 369 16.94 14.16 -1.49
CA TRP A 369 18.18 14.26 -2.26
C TRP A 369 18.01 13.75 -3.69
N GLY A 370 19.00 13.99 -4.55
CA GLY A 370 18.98 13.67 -5.96
C GLY A 370 18.75 14.91 -6.83
N ARG A 371 18.13 14.70 -7.98
CA ARG A 371 17.83 15.71 -9.00
C ARG A 371 16.88 16.80 -8.49
N ASN A 372 17.14 18.08 -8.87
CA ASN A 372 16.32 19.23 -8.43
C ASN A 372 16.02 20.27 -9.51
N ASN A 373 16.27 20.04 -10.77
CA ASN A 373 16.09 21.05 -11.82
C ASN A 373 14.63 21.54 -12.04
N GLY A 374 13.64 20.86 -11.47
CA GLY A 374 12.24 21.30 -11.40
C GLY A 374 11.80 21.80 -10.02
N GLY A 375 12.70 21.95 -9.05
CA GLY A 375 12.37 22.30 -7.67
C GLY A 375 11.86 21.13 -6.82
N GLN A 376 12.00 19.88 -7.31
CA GLN A 376 11.42 18.70 -6.67
C GLN A 376 12.01 18.34 -5.30
N LEU A 377 13.13 18.94 -4.90
CA LEU A 377 13.66 18.77 -3.55
C LEU A 377 12.98 19.71 -2.52
N GLY A 378 12.23 20.71 -2.94
CA GLY A 378 11.50 21.60 -2.01
C GLY A 378 12.40 22.48 -1.13
N LEU A 379 13.63 22.73 -1.56
CA LEU A 379 14.68 23.45 -0.80
C LEU A 379 14.77 24.94 -1.15
N ASN A 380 13.75 25.48 -1.83
CA ASN A 380 13.68 26.85 -2.34
C ASN A 380 14.76 27.18 -3.39
N ASP A 381 15.29 26.17 -4.05
CA ASP A 381 16.24 26.29 -5.15
C ASP A 381 16.01 25.18 -6.19
N THR A 382 16.89 25.09 -7.20
CA THR A 382 16.88 24.06 -8.24
C THR A 382 18.21 23.29 -8.32
N VAL A 383 19.01 23.31 -7.24
CA VAL A 383 20.31 22.65 -7.18
C VAL A 383 20.15 21.21 -6.71
N SER A 384 20.66 20.25 -7.48
CA SER A 384 20.67 18.81 -7.09
C SER A 384 21.53 18.57 -5.86
N ARG A 385 21.18 17.55 -5.08
CA ARG A 385 21.89 17.18 -3.85
C ARG A 385 22.34 15.72 -3.90
N SER A 386 23.61 15.45 -3.66
CA SER A 386 24.14 14.08 -3.56
C SER A 386 24.13 13.52 -2.14
N SER A 387 23.64 14.27 -1.16
CA SER A 387 23.48 13.86 0.25
C SER A 387 22.08 14.21 0.72
N PRO A 388 21.51 13.49 1.70
CA PRO A 388 20.24 13.85 2.30
C PRO A 388 20.22 15.25 2.90
N VAL A 389 19.21 16.06 2.57
CA VAL A 389 18.97 17.41 3.11
C VAL A 389 17.56 17.45 3.68
N GLN A 390 17.40 18.02 4.87
CA GLN A 390 16.07 18.16 5.49
C GLN A 390 15.25 19.27 4.83
N VAL A 391 13.97 19.01 4.58
CA VAL A 391 13.03 20.00 4.03
C VAL A 391 12.46 20.85 5.16
N GLY A 392 13.02 22.05 5.33
CA GLY A 392 12.67 22.93 6.44
C GLY A 392 12.95 22.33 7.82
N ALA A 393 12.33 22.91 8.87
CA ALA A 393 12.50 22.46 10.26
C ALA A 393 11.29 21.67 10.81
N LEU A 394 10.27 21.39 9.98
CA LEU A 394 9.04 20.73 10.44
C LEU A 394 9.27 19.24 10.68
N THR A 395 8.65 18.74 11.74
CA THR A 395 8.63 17.33 12.16
C THR A 395 7.21 16.76 12.17
N THR A 396 6.35 17.27 11.30
CA THR A 396 4.94 16.86 11.20
C THR A 396 4.62 16.08 9.92
N TRP A 397 5.63 15.70 9.16
CA TRP A 397 5.43 14.91 7.95
C TRP A 397 5.10 13.46 8.31
N SER A 398 4.00 12.95 7.74
CA SER A 398 3.50 11.60 8.01
C SER A 398 3.60 10.67 6.81
N LYS A 399 3.50 11.22 5.58
CA LYS A 399 3.56 10.42 4.33
C LYS A 399 4.27 11.21 3.24
N VAL A 400 4.95 10.47 2.36
CA VAL A 400 5.60 11.04 1.16
C VAL A 400 5.45 10.08 -0.02
N ALA A 401 5.15 10.63 -1.19
CA ALA A 401 5.06 9.92 -2.46
C ALA A 401 5.78 10.74 -3.55
N ASN A 402 6.87 10.19 -4.06
CA ASN A 402 7.59 10.76 -5.19
C ASN A 402 6.98 10.24 -6.49
N ALA A 403 6.64 11.15 -7.38
CA ALA A 403 6.24 10.85 -8.76
C ALA A 403 7.44 10.97 -9.71
N GLU A 404 7.19 11.11 -11.02
CA GLU A 404 8.27 11.26 -11.99
C GLU A 404 9.17 12.48 -11.68
N SER A 405 8.59 13.65 -11.41
CA SER A 405 9.32 14.93 -11.24
C SER A 405 8.65 15.87 -10.23
N HIS A 406 7.76 15.39 -9.40
CA HIS A 406 7.09 16.13 -8.33
C HIS A 406 6.85 15.25 -7.11
N ILE A 407 6.45 15.86 -6.02
CA ILE A 407 6.18 15.20 -4.74
C ILE A 407 4.77 15.53 -4.26
N LEU A 408 4.15 14.55 -3.63
CA LEU A 408 3.05 14.71 -2.70
C LEU A 408 3.53 14.31 -1.31
N ALA A 409 3.19 15.10 -0.30
CA ALA A 409 3.44 14.75 1.10
C ALA A 409 2.25 15.16 1.97
N ALA A 410 1.92 14.33 2.95
CA ALA A 410 0.88 14.64 3.93
C ALA A 410 1.50 14.87 5.30
N LYS A 411 0.90 15.78 6.07
CA LYS A 411 1.24 16.03 7.47
C LYS A 411 0.32 15.23 8.41
N THR A 412 0.68 15.17 9.67
CA THR A 412 -0.11 14.51 10.74
C THR A 412 -1.47 15.16 10.98
N ASP A 413 -1.64 16.42 10.56
CA ASP A 413 -2.92 17.15 10.61
C ASP A 413 -3.84 16.81 9.41
N GLY A 414 -3.42 15.87 8.55
CA GLY A 414 -4.17 15.44 7.36
C GLY A 414 -4.07 16.38 6.17
N THR A 415 -3.32 17.48 6.22
CA THR A 415 -3.11 18.39 5.07
C THR A 415 -2.21 17.75 4.02
N LEU A 416 -2.50 18.00 2.72
CA LEU A 416 -1.68 17.56 1.59
C LEU A 416 -0.85 18.73 1.05
N TRP A 417 0.39 18.44 0.71
CA TRP A 417 1.37 19.40 0.19
C TRP A 417 2.00 18.85 -1.09
N SER A 418 2.31 19.73 -2.03
CA SER A 418 2.96 19.35 -3.30
C SER A 418 4.02 20.37 -3.71
N TRP A 419 5.04 19.91 -4.44
CA TRP A 419 6.10 20.75 -5.03
C TRP A 419 6.84 19.98 -6.12
N GLY A 420 7.70 20.69 -6.87
CA GLY A 420 8.42 20.18 -8.01
C GLY A 420 7.88 20.72 -9.33
N SER A 421 8.08 19.98 -10.40
CA SER A 421 7.57 20.29 -11.73
C SER A 421 6.04 20.27 -11.77
N ASN A 422 5.41 21.28 -12.39
CA ASN A 422 3.95 21.43 -12.49
C ASN A 422 3.40 21.37 -13.91
N SER A 423 4.12 20.82 -14.86
CA SER A 423 3.57 20.61 -16.21
C SER A 423 2.23 19.90 -16.13
N TYR A 424 1.22 20.39 -16.82
CA TYR A 424 -0.15 19.85 -16.85
C TYR A 424 -0.93 19.99 -15.52
N GLY A 425 -0.45 20.79 -14.55
CA GLY A 425 -1.14 21.02 -13.28
C GLY A 425 -1.00 19.88 -12.26
N LYS A 426 0.04 19.04 -12.36
CA LYS A 426 0.22 17.84 -11.52
C LYS A 426 0.49 18.12 -10.04
N LEU A 427 0.72 19.39 -9.65
CA LEU A 427 0.79 19.81 -8.25
C LEU A 427 -0.60 20.03 -7.63
N GLY A 428 -1.67 20.19 -8.43
CA GLY A 428 -3.02 20.38 -7.92
C GLY A 428 -3.30 21.78 -7.34
N LEU A 429 -2.53 22.79 -7.74
CA LEU A 429 -2.57 24.16 -7.18
C LEU A 429 -3.42 25.16 -8.00
N GLY A 430 -4.12 24.68 -9.02
CA GLY A 430 -4.96 25.50 -9.91
C GLY A 430 -4.19 26.13 -11.06
N ASP A 431 -2.88 25.98 -11.14
CA ASP A 431 -1.98 26.52 -12.17
C ASP A 431 -1.04 25.45 -12.76
N THR A 432 -0.05 25.90 -13.54
CA THR A 432 0.99 25.04 -14.14
C THR A 432 2.42 25.47 -13.77
N ASP A 433 2.58 26.36 -12.76
CA ASP A 433 3.87 26.87 -12.34
C ASP A 433 4.62 25.89 -11.44
N ASN A 434 5.90 25.69 -11.67
CA ASN A 434 6.75 24.86 -10.81
C ASN A 434 6.85 25.48 -9.40
N ARG A 435 7.02 24.61 -8.40
CA ARG A 435 7.25 25.03 -7.00
C ARG A 435 8.54 24.42 -6.48
N SER A 436 9.45 25.27 -6.01
CA SER A 436 10.71 24.85 -5.36
C SER A 436 10.60 24.74 -3.84
N SER A 437 9.41 24.97 -3.28
CA SER A 437 9.08 24.81 -1.85
C SER A 437 7.73 24.11 -1.70
N PRO A 438 7.48 23.41 -0.60
CA PRO A 438 6.18 22.81 -0.32
C PRO A 438 5.04 23.84 -0.32
N VAL A 439 3.95 23.56 -1.09
CA VAL A 439 2.71 24.37 -1.13
C VAL A 439 1.53 23.45 -0.80
N GLN A 440 0.60 23.93 0.04
CA GLN A 440 -0.57 23.15 0.42
C GLN A 440 -1.56 23.00 -0.74
N VAL A 441 -2.09 21.80 -0.93
CA VAL A 441 -3.08 21.46 -1.95
C VAL A 441 -4.49 21.60 -1.36
N GLY A 442 -5.18 22.67 -1.74
CA GLY A 442 -6.55 22.92 -1.27
C GLY A 442 -6.65 23.08 0.26
N ALA A 443 -7.87 22.93 0.78
CA ALA A 443 -8.17 23.12 2.21
C ALA A 443 -8.55 21.80 2.94
N LEU A 444 -8.60 20.66 2.25
CA LEU A 444 -8.93 19.39 2.88
C LEU A 444 -7.83 18.95 3.87
N THR A 445 -8.26 18.40 5.00
CA THR A 445 -7.41 17.90 6.08
C THR A 445 -7.64 16.41 6.36
N THR A 446 -8.09 15.68 5.35
CA THR A 446 -8.51 14.28 5.44
C THR A 446 -7.70 13.36 4.52
N TRP A 447 -6.55 13.82 4.01
CA TRP A 447 -5.72 13.03 3.13
C TRP A 447 -5.04 11.87 3.86
N SER A 448 -5.45 10.64 3.52
CA SER A 448 -5.10 9.44 4.27
C SER A 448 -4.16 8.49 3.53
N THR A 449 -4.18 8.45 2.18
CA THR A 449 -3.35 7.52 1.41
C THR A 449 -2.72 8.22 0.19
N LEU A 450 -1.40 8.06 0.09
CA LEU A 450 -0.61 8.46 -1.07
C LEU A 450 -0.09 7.22 -1.80
N PRO A 451 -0.12 7.17 -3.15
CA PRO A 451 0.30 6.02 -3.93
C PRO A 451 1.82 5.91 -4.08
N LYS A 452 2.30 4.75 -4.52
CA LYS A 452 3.60 4.63 -5.17
C LYS A 452 3.48 5.12 -6.62
N MET A 453 4.23 6.17 -7.03
CA MET A 453 4.07 6.86 -8.32
C MET A 453 5.39 7.06 -9.10
N PRO A 454 6.33 6.13 -9.16
CA PRO A 454 7.68 6.45 -9.65
C PRO A 454 7.74 6.92 -11.11
N THR A 455 6.74 6.61 -11.93
CA THR A 455 6.72 6.93 -13.38
C THR A 455 5.53 7.80 -13.79
N SER A 456 4.78 8.34 -12.83
CA SER A 456 3.54 9.07 -13.10
C SER A 456 3.78 10.55 -13.44
N GLY A 457 3.18 11.02 -14.52
CA GLY A 457 3.05 12.44 -14.87
C GLY A 457 1.80 13.10 -14.28
N PHE A 458 1.07 12.42 -13.40
CA PHE A 458 -0.15 12.88 -12.73
C PHE A 458 -0.13 12.46 -11.26
N SER A 459 -1.08 12.91 -10.50
CA SER A 459 -1.20 12.66 -9.06
C SER A 459 -2.50 11.94 -8.71
N LEU A 460 -2.44 11.06 -7.73
CA LEU A 460 -3.56 10.41 -7.07
C LEU A 460 -3.44 10.57 -5.56
N ALA A 461 -4.56 10.66 -4.85
CA ALA A 461 -4.58 10.56 -3.39
C ALA A 461 -5.96 10.11 -2.91
N ILE A 462 -6.04 9.44 -1.76
CA ILE A 462 -7.30 9.11 -1.09
C ILE A 462 -7.48 10.05 0.10
N SER A 463 -8.68 10.63 0.19
CA SER A 463 -9.21 11.35 1.34
C SER A 463 -10.14 10.45 2.14
N SER A 464 -10.12 10.52 3.48
CA SER A 464 -10.97 9.70 4.37
C SER A 464 -11.55 10.51 5.51
#